data_114d57e3f1d7a39f36cc4c420f252c1c
#
_entry.id   114d57e3f1d7a39f36cc4c420f252c1c
#
_cell.length_a   1.000
_cell.length_b   1.000
_cell.length_c   1.000
_cell.angle_alpha   90.00
_cell.angle_beta   90.00
_cell.angle_gamma   90.00
#
_symmetry.space_group_name_H-M   'P 1'
#
loop_
_entity.id
_entity.type
_entity.pdbx_description
1 polymer ?
#
loop_
_entity_poly.entity_id
_entity_poly.type
_entity_poly.pdbx_seq_one_letter_code
_entity_poly.pdbx_strand_id
1 'polypeptide(L)'
;MINPHAGEVAVTIDGIPHRAKLTLGALAALEAELDEGTLITLVERFESGRYRGRDVLALIVAGLRGGGWRGQADDLLSADIAGGPVGAATVAAQLLARAFAPPS
;
A
#
# COMPACT_ATOMS: atom_id res chain seq x y z
N MET A 1 -7.47 11.18 -11.95
CA MET A 1 -6.14 11.81 -11.77
C MET A 1 -5.62 11.55 -10.36
N ILE A 2 -4.36 11.19 -10.25
CA ILE A 2 -3.73 10.96 -8.95
C ILE A 2 -3.37 12.29 -8.30
N ASN A 3 -3.72 12.43 -7.03
CA ASN A 3 -3.43 13.64 -6.26
C ASN A 3 -2.49 13.30 -5.09
N PRO A 4 -1.17 13.53 -5.23
CA PRO A 4 -0.22 13.24 -4.16
C PRO A 4 -0.51 14.02 -2.87
N HIS A 5 -1.03 15.23 -2.98
CA HIS A 5 -1.36 16.05 -1.81
C HIS A 5 -2.51 15.47 -0.99
N ALA A 6 -3.36 14.64 -1.62
CA ALA A 6 -4.42 13.93 -0.92
C ALA A 6 -3.95 12.54 -0.45
N GLY A 7 -2.66 12.22 -0.58
CA GLY A 7 -2.11 10.94 -0.16
C GLY A 7 -2.27 9.83 -1.19
N GLU A 8 -2.65 10.15 -2.42
CA GLU A 8 -2.88 9.16 -3.46
C GLU A 8 -1.60 8.70 -4.13
N VAL A 9 -1.56 7.42 -4.50
CA VAL A 9 -0.45 6.80 -5.23
C VAL A 9 -1.04 6.01 -6.39
N ALA A 10 -0.40 6.06 -7.54
CA ALA A 10 -0.80 5.24 -8.68
C ALA A 10 -0.21 3.84 -8.56
N VAL A 11 -1.04 2.82 -8.78
CA VAL A 11 -0.62 1.42 -8.84
C VAL A 11 -1.09 0.87 -10.18
N THR A 12 -0.17 0.47 -11.05
CA THR A 12 -0.54 -0.11 -12.34
C THR A 12 -0.54 -1.63 -12.23
N ILE A 13 -1.70 -2.23 -12.45
CA ILE A 13 -1.93 -3.67 -12.33
C ILE A 13 -2.39 -4.18 -13.68
N ASP A 14 -1.66 -5.14 -14.25
CA ASP A 14 -1.93 -5.70 -15.59
C ASP A 14 -2.11 -4.60 -16.64
N GLY A 15 -1.29 -3.56 -16.55
CA GLY A 15 -1.31 -2.43 -17.48
C GLY A 15 -2.40 -1.39 -17.20
N ILE A 16 -3.23 -1.58 -16.18
CA ILE A 16 -4.33 -0.67 -15.86
C ILE A 16 -3.97 0.12 -14.60
N PRO A 17 -3.91 1.46 -14.67
CA PRO A 17 -3.62 2.27 -13.50
C PRO A 17 -4.80 2.32 -12.53
N HIS A 18 -4.50 2.19 -11.26
CA HIS A 18 -5.47 2.29 -10.17
C HIS A 18 -5.01 3.36 -9.19
N ARG A 19 -5.97 4.01 -8.55
CA ARG A 19 -5.71 4.95 -7.48
C ARG A 19 -5.68 4.21 -6.16
N ALA A 20 -4.63 4.43 -5.36
CA ALA A 20 -4.50 3.85 -4.03
C ALA A 20 -4.28 4.94 -3.01
N LYS A 21 -4.80 4.75 -1.79
CA LYS A 21 -4.66 5.69 -0.69
C LYS A 21 -4.88 4.96 0.62
N LEU A 22 -4.03 5.20 1.61
CA LEU A 22 -4.27 4.69 2.95
C LEU A 22 -5.14 5.67 3.74
N THR A 23 -6.45 5.48 3.63
CA THR A 23 -7.43 6.21 4.43
C THR A 23 -7.37 5.73 5.88
N LEU A 24 -8.00 6.45 6.79
CA LEU A 24 -8.07 6.02 8.19
C LEU A 24 -8.72 4.63 8.31
N GLY A 25 -9.79 4.38 7.54
CA GLY A 25 -10.41 3.06 7.52
C GLY A 25 -9.48 1.98 6.97
N ALA A 26 -8.72 2.29 5.92
CA ALA A 26 -7.73 1.36 5.37
C ALA A 26 -6.62 1.06 6.37
N LEU A 27 -6.15 2.08 7.10
CA LEU A 27 -5.13 1.90 8.15
C LEU A 27 -5.65 1.02 9.28
N ALA A 28 -6.88 1.23 9.71
CA ALA A 28 -7.49 0.41 10.77
C ALA A 28 -7.62 -1.04 10.33
N ALA A 29 -8.07 -1.28 9.10
CA ALA A 29 -8.19 -2.63 8.55
C ALA A 29 -6.82 -3.29 8.42
N LEU A 30 -5.82 -2.54 7.96
CA LEU A 30 -4.45 -3.04 7.82
C LEU A 30 -3.89 -3.46 9.18
N GLU A 31 -4.04 -2.62 10.20
CA GLU A 31 -3.55 -2.94 11.55
C GLU A 31 -4.20 -4.21 12.09
N ALA A 32 -5.49 -4.40 11.84
CA ALA A 32 -6.20 -5.60 12.28
C ALA A 32 -5.66 -6.88 11.63
N GLU A 33 -5.05 -6.77 10.43
CA GLU A 33 -4.50 -7.91 9.71
C GLU A 33 -3.03 -8.19 10.03
N LEU A 34 -2.37 -7.32 10.77
CA LEU A 34 -0.97 -7.53 11.14
C LEU A 34 -0.85 -8.66 12.16
N ASP A 35 0.04 -9.61 11.92
CA ASP A 35 0.27 -10.75 12.82
C ASP A 35 0.85 -10.32 14.14
N GLU A 36 1.73 -9.34 14.11
CA GLU A 36 2.40 -8.83 15.30
C GLU A 36 2.82 -7.38 15.07
N GLY A 37 2.83 -6.64 16.15
CA GLY A 37 3.21 -5.24 16.13
C GLY A 37 2.08 -4.31 15.74
N THR A 38 2.45 -3.11 15.39
CA THR A 38 1.54 -2.02 15.05
C THR A 38 1.90 -1.45 13.70
N LEU A 39 1.17 -0.41 13.28
CA LEU A 39 1.53 0.33 12.06
C LEU A 39 2.94 0.93 12.16
N ILE A 40 3.35 1.34 13.37
CA ILE A 40 4.70 1.87 13.59
C ILE A 40 5.75 0.80 13.31
N THR A 41 5.51 -0.43 13.74
CA THR A 41 6.41 -1.56 13.45
C THR A 41 6.54 -1.77 11.95
N LEU A 42 5.45 -1.66 11.22
CA LEU A 42 5.45 -1.79 9.77
C LEU A 42 6.27 -0.68 9.11
N VAL A 43 6.11 0.55 9.56
CA VAL A 43 6.92 1.69 9.09
C VAL A 43 8.41 1.43 9.33
N GLU A 44 8.76 0.96 10.52
CA GLU A 44 10.15 0.66 10.87
C GLU A 44 10.74 -0.43 9.98
N ARG A 45 9.96 -1.45 9.63
CA ARG A 45 10.42 -2.50 8.70
C ARG A 45 10.73 -1.91 7.33
N PHE A 46 9.90 -1.01 6.83
CA PHE A 46 10.14 -0.37 5.54
C PHE A 46 11.35 0.56 5.58
N GLU A 47 11.53 1.32 6.65
CA GLU A 47 12.69 2.20 6.81
C GLU A 47 14.00 1.41 6.87
N SER A 48 14.00 0.24 7.51
CA SER A 48 15.19 -0.58 7.67
C SER A 48 15.41 -1.59 6.54
N GLY A 49 14.48 -1.68 5.59
CA GLY A 49 14.55 -2.65 4.51
C GLY A 49 14.21 -4.07 4.91
N ARG A 50 13.63 -4.27 6.09
CA ARG A 50 13.29 -5.59 6.62
C ARG A 50 11.84 -6.01 6.39
N TYR A 51 11.16 -5.35 5.49
CA TYR A 51 9.79 -5.68 5.15
C TYR A 51 9.73 -7.03 4.43
N ARG A 52 8.56 -7.69 4.54
CA ARG A 52 8.30 -8.98 3.89
C ARG A 52 7.37 -8.77 2.69
N GLY A 53 7.34 -9.74 1.78
CA GLY A 53 6.43 -9.70 0.64
C GLY A 53 4.97 -9.57 1.07
N ARG A 54 4.58 -10.23 2.16
CA ARG A 54 3.22 -10.11 2.71
C ARG A 54 2.91 -8.70 3.21
N ASP A 55 3.92 -7.98 3.69
CA ASP A 55 3.75 -6.57 4.10
C ASP A 55 3.45 -5.70 2.89
N VAL A 56 4.17 -5.93 1.79
CA VAL A 56 3.95 -5.22 0.53
C VAL A 56 2.54 -5.50 0.02
N LEU A 57 2.14 -6.76 -0.03
CA LEU A 57 0.81 -7.15 -0.50
C LEU A 57 -0.29 -6.50 0.36
N ALA A 58 -0.15 -6.57 1.68
CA ALA A 58 -1.13 -6.01 2.61
C ALA A 58 -1.30 -4.50 2.42
N LEU A 59 -0.18 -3.78 2.23
CA LEU A 59 -0.22 -2.34 2.00
C LEU A 59 -0.88 -1.99 0.68
N ILE A 60 -0.57 -2.72 -0.39
CA ILE A 60 -1.15 -2.45 -1.70
C ILE A 60 -2.66 -2.71 -1.67
N VAL A 61 -3.09 -3.84 -1.08
CA VAL A 61 -4.51 -4.16 -0.95
C VAL A 61 -5.24 -3.08 -0.15
N ALA A 62 -4.68 -2.70 1.00
CA ALA A 62 -5.28 -1.66 1.84
C ALA A 62 -5.38 -0.32 1.09
N GLY A 63 -4.32 0.05 0.37
CA GLY A 63 -4.31 1.28 -0.41
C GLY A 63 -5.32 1.26 -1.55
N LEU A 64 -5.39 0.15 -2.28
CA LEU A 64 -6.35 0.01 -3.37
C LEU A 64 -7.79 0.10 -2.85
N ARG A 65 -8.10 -0.57 -1.74
CA ARG A 65 -9.43 -0.49 -1.13
C ARG A 65 -9.75 0.92 -0.65
N GLY A 66 -8.76 1.62 -0.09
CA GLY A 66 -8.91 3.03 0.27
C GLY A 66 -9.17 3.93 -0.92
N GLY A 67 -8.70 3.53 -2.11
CA GLY A 67 -8.95 4.23 -3.36
C GLY A 67 -10.23 3.80 -4.07
N GLY A 68 -10.99 2.85 -3.50
CA GLY A 68 -12.25 2.40 -4.06
C GLY A 68 -12.21 1.04 -4.78
N TRP A 69 -11.07 0.38 -4.81
CA TRP A 69 -10.95 -0.94 -5.44
C TRP A 69 -11.72 -1.99 -4.63
N ARG A 70 -12.41 -2.89 -5.32
CA ARG A 70 -13.26 -3.92 -4.69
C ARG A 70 -12.76 -5.34 -4.89
N GLY A 71 -11.55 -5.51 -5.39
CA GLY A 71 -10.95 -6.82 -5.58
C GLY A 71 -10.49 -7.45 -4.27
N GLN A 72 -9.98 -8.67 -4.40
CA GLN A 72 -9.45 -9.44 -3.26
C GLN A 72 -7.93 -9.54 -3.35
N ALA A 73 -7.29 -9.80 -2.22
CA ALA A 73 -5.84 -10.00 -2.18
C ALA A 73 -5.40 -11.09 -3.16
N ASP A 74 -6.18 -12.16 -3.28
CA ASP A 74 -5.86 -13.27 -4.18
C ASP A 74 -5.76 -12.83 -5.65
N ASP A 75 -6.48 -11.79 -6.04
CA ASP A 75 -6.45 -11.26 -7.40
C ASP A 75 -5.07 -10.69 -7.75
N LEU A 76 -4.30 -10.30 -6.74
CA LEU A 76 -2.98 -9.71 -6.93
C LEU A 76 -1.84 -10.73 -6.92
N LEU A 77 -2.11 -11.97 -6.47
CA LEU A 77 -1.06 -12.98 -6.32
C LEU A 77 -0.39 -13.35 -7.64
N SER A 78 -1.14 -13.28 -8.75
CA SER A 78 -0.63 -13.59 -10.08
C SER A 78 -0.70 -12.39 -11.02
N ALA A 79 -1.05 -11.21 -10.52
CA ALA A 79 -1.14 -10.01 -11.34
C ALA A 79 0.26 -9.41 -11.58
N ASP A 80 0.41 -8.73 -12.72
CA ASP A 80 1.62 -7.98 -13.03
C ASP A 80 1.50 -6.57 -12.48
N ILE A 81 2.34 -6.23 -11.52
CA ILE A 81 2.44 -4.86 -11.01
C ILE A 81 3.60 -4.19 -11.72
N ALA A 82 3.39 -3.00 -12.23
CA ALA A 82 4.42 -2.25 -12.95
C ALA A 82 5.70 -2.14 -12.11
N GLY A 83 6.83 -2.49 -12.71
CA GLY A 83 8.12 -2.50 -12.04
C GLY A 83 8.40 -3.80 -11.26
N GLY A 84 7.50 -4.78 -11.31
CA GLY A 84 7.67 -6.06 -10.62
C GLY A 84 7.70 -5.93 -9.10
N PRO A 85 8.36 -6.85 -8.39
CA PRO A 85 8.43 -6.81 -6.92
C PRO A 85 9.03 -5.52 -6.37
N VAL A 86 10.05 -4.96 -7.04
CA VAL A 86 10.65 -3.69 -6.64
C VAL A 86 9.67 -2.55 -6.80
N GLY A 87 8.94 -2.52 -7.92
CA GLY A 87 7.90 -1.51 -8.15
C GLY A 87 6.80 -1.60 -7.10
N ALA A 88 6.37 -2.82 -6.77
CA ALA A 88 5.36 -3.04 -5.72
C ALA A 88 5.84 -2.53 -4.35
N ALA A 89 7.10 -2.83 -3.99
CA ALA A 89 7.66 -2.35 -2.73
C ALA A 89 7.76 -0.83 -2.71
N THR A 90 8.10 -0.21 -3.83
CA THR A 90 8.15 1.26 -3.95
C THR A 90 6.77 1.87 -3.71
N VAL A 91 5.73 1.30 -4.33
CA VAL A 91 4.36 1.76 -4.12
C VAL A 91 3.95 1.64 -2.65
N ALA A 92 4.25 0.51 -2.03
CA ALA A 92 3.93 0.28 -0.62
C ALA A 92 4.61 1.32 0.27
N ALA A 93 5.90 1.59 0.02
CA ALA A 93 6.65 2.60 0.77
C ALA A 93 6.06 4.00 0.56
N GLN A 94 5.65 4.33 -0.65
CA GLN A 94 5.02 5.62 -0.94
C GLN A 94 3.68 5.77 -0.21
N LEU A 95 2.89 4.70 -0.17
CA LEU A 95 1.61 4.71 0.56
C LEU A 95 1.84 5.02 2.04
N LEU A 96 2.81 4.36 2.66
CA LEU A 96 3.16 4.62 4.06
C LEU A 96 3.66 6.04 4.25
N ALA A 97 4.58 6.50 3.41
CA ALA A 97 5.17 7.82 3.52
C ALA A 97 4.10 8.92 3.45
N ARG A 98 3.14 8.77 2.53
CA ARG A 98 2.07 9.77 2.38
C ARG A 98 1.05 9.71 3.49
N ALA A 99 0.77 8.51 4.02
CA ALA A 99 -0.18 8.35 5.12
C ALA A 99 0.32 9.00 6.41
N PHE A 100 1.64 8.97 6.64
CA PHE A 100 2.25 9.48 7.84
C PHE A 100 2.98 10.80 7.63
N ALA A 101 2.84 11.43 6.46
CA ALA A 101 3.42 12.74 6.23
C ALA A 101 2.74 13.78 7.12
N PRO A 102 3.52 14.71 7.72
CA PRO A 102 2.91 15.76 8.52
C PRO A 102 2.07 16.68 7.63
N PRO A 103 0.98 17.23 8.16
CA PRO A 103 0.17 18.18 7.40
C PRO A 103 0.99 19.43 7.11
N SER A 104 0.85 19.95 5.89
CA SER A 104 1.55 21.15 5.46
C SER A 104 0.62 22.35 5.46
#